data_8937a57b410dc55be541477acfab61d7
#
_entry.id   8937a57b410dc55be541477acfab61d7
#
_cell.length_a   1.000
_cell.length_b   1.000
_cell.length_c   1.000
_cell.angle_alpha   90.00
_cell.angle_beta   90.00
_cell.angle_gamma   90.00
#
_symmetry.space_group_name_H-M   'P 1'
#
loop_
_entity.id
_entity.type
_entity.pdbx_description
1 polymer ?
#
loop_
_entity_poly.entity_id
_entity_poly.type
_entity_poly.pdbx_seq_one_letter_code
_entity_poly.pdbx_strand_id
1 'polypeptide(L)'
;TELRQDHPHLNVIVTEDSLSSHAPHIEMLQDHDIHYILGVKEGDHAFLFNHVAEAEQAGRVTYYDREEAATGAHHRFRFVSDMPLNASHADLRVNFIECWETINGNVQHFSWVTDLRVNKGTVYRLMQGARARWRIENETFNTLKNQGYHFEHNFGHGYQHLSVVFAVL
;
A
#
# COMPACT_ATOMS: atom_id res chain seq x y z
N THR A 1 -19.15 5.27 -6.44
CA THR A 1 -18.21 5.53 -7.53
C THR A 1 -18.75 4.94 -8.83
N GLU A 2 -18.45 5.54 -9.98
CA GLU A 2 -18.79 4.98 -11.30
C GLU A 2 -18.32 3.53 -11.45
N LEU A 3 -17.08 3.23 -11.00
CA LEU A 3 -16.55 1.87 -11.03
C LEU A 3 -17.48 0.83 -10.36
N ARG A 4 -18.08 1.15 -9.22
CA ARG A 4 -18.97 0.22 -8.51
C ARG A 4 -20.35 0.12 -9.19
N GLN A 5 -20.80 1.18 -9.88
CA GLN A 5 -22.02 1.18 -10.68
C GLN A 5 -21.88 0.31 -11.93
N ASP A 6 -20.74 0.45 -12.62
CA ASP A 6 -20.46 -0.30 -13.86
C ASP A 6 -20.09 -1.78 -13.58
N HIS A 7 -19.48 -2.03 -12.41
CA HIS A 7 -18.98 -3.36 -12.03
C HIS A 7 -19.40 -3.76 -10.61
N PRO A 8 -20.69 -4.00 -10.35
CA PRO A 8 -21.21 -4.21 -8.99
C PRO A 8 -20.71 -5.49 -8.31
N HIS A 9 -20.25 -6.48 -9.09
CA HIS A 9 -19.76 -7.77 -8.58
C HIS A 9 -18.23 -7.89 -8.58
N LEU A 10 -17.51 -6.85 -8.97
CA LEU A 10 -16.04 -6.89 -9.01
C LEU A 10 -15.46 -6.75 -7.60
N ASN A 11 -14.69 -7.73 -7.16
CA ASN A 11 -13.89 -7.59 -5.94
C ASN A 11 -12.70 -6.68 -6.24
N VAL A 12 -12.72 -5.48 -5.70
CA VAL A 12 -11.69 -4.45 -5.92
C VAL A 12 -10.81 -4.32 -4.68
N ILE A 13 -9.50 -4.31 -4.88
CA ILE A 13 -8.52 -3.92 -3.86
C ILE A 13 -7.77 -2.71 -4.37
N VAL A 14 -7.83 -1.61 -3.65
CA VAL A 14 -7.09 -0.39 -3.94
C VAL A 14 -5.75 -0.41 -3.19
N THR A 15 -4.67 -0.05 -3.87
CA THR A 15 -3.35 0.09 -3.25
C THR A 15 -2.84 1.51 -3.47
N GLU A 16 -2.53 2.22 -2.39
CA GLU A 16 -2.11 3.61 -2.42
C GLU A 16 -0.97 3.86 -1.43
N ASP A 17 -0.36 5.02 -1.52
CA ASP A 17 0.71 5.45 -0.62
C ASP A 17 0.19 6.00 0.71
N SER A 18 1.11 6.49 1.56
CA SER A 18 0.78 6.99 2.89
C SER A 18 -0.02 8.29 2.90
N LEU A 19 -0.12 9.00 1.78
CA LEU A 19 -0.94 10.22 1.70
C LEU A 19 -2.44 9.89 1.71
N SER A 20 -2.81 8.71 1.23
CA SER A 20 -4.20 8.25 1.17
C SER A 20 -4.69 7.55 2.45
N SER A 21 -3.79 7.23 3.39
CA SER A 21 -4.13 6.47 4.60
C SER A 21 -4.72 7.34 5.72
N HIS A 22 -5.77 8.09 5.41
CA HIS A 22 -6.52 8.92 6.36
C HIS A 22 -7.98 8.43 6.50
N ALA A 23 -8.59 8.69 7.67
CA ALA A 23 -9.88 8.12 8.02
C ALA A 23 -11.00 8.41 7.01
N PRO A 24 -11.24 9.63 6.52
CA PRO A 24 -12.30 9.89 5.55
C PRO A 24 -12.16 9.09 4.25
N HIS A 25 -10.93 8.83 3.80
CA HIS A 25 -10.70 8.02 2.59
C HIS A 25 -11.01 6.55 2.85
N ILE A 26 -10.55 6.01 3.98
CA ILE A 26 -10.81 4.62 4.35
C ILE A 26 -12.32 4.38 4.54
N GLU A 27 -13.03 5.27 5.23
CA GLU A 27 -14.48 5.21 5.39
C GLU A 27 -15.19 5.21 4.04
N MET A 28 -14.78 6.09 3.12
CA MET A 28 -15.33 6.13 1.76
C MET A 28 -15.09 4.81 0.99
N LEU A 29 -13.92 4.18 1.13
CA LEU A 29 -13.65 2.87 0.52
C LEU A 29 -14.55 1.78 1.11
N GLN A 30 -14.71 1.76 2.44
CA GLN A 30 -15.59 0.82 3.15
C GLN A 30 -17.06 1.00 2.76
N ASP A 31 -17.55 2.23 2.67
CA ASP A 31 -18.93 2.55 2.25
C ASP A 31 -19.24 2.05 0.83
N HIS A 32 -18.20 1.89 0.01
CA HIS A 32 -18.32 1.40 -1.36
C HIS A 32 -17.96 -0.08 -1.52
N ASP A 33 -17.76 -0.80 -0.43
CA ASP A 33 -17.33 -2.21 -0.44
C ASP A 33 -16.05 -2.41 -1.29
N ILE A 34 -15.09 -1.51 -1.13
CA ILE A 34 -13.79 -1.54 -1.80
C ILE A 34 -12.74 -1.86 -0.74
N HIS A 35 -12.06 -3.00 -0.93
CA HIS A 35 -10.94 -3.38 -0.09
C HIS A 35 -9.72 -2.51 -0.36
N TYR A 36 -8.81 -2.39 0.61
CA TYR A 36 -7.65 -1.54 0.46
C TYR A 36 -6.38 -2.13 1.09
N ILE A 37 -5.22 -1.69 0.58
CA ILE A 37 -3.91 -1.83 1.20
C ILE A 37 -3.21 -0.48 1.04
N LEU A 38 -3.15 0.31 2.11
CA LEU A 38 -2.62 1.66 2.10
C LEU A 38 -1.29 1.72 2.85
N GLY A 39 -0.29 2.38 2.28
CA GLY A 39 0.97 2.64 2.95
C GLY A 39 0.75 3.48 4.22
N VAL A 40 1.55 3.25 5.26
CA VAL A 40 1.61 4.09 6.46
C VAL A 40 3.06 4.35 6.83
N LYS A 41 3.32 5.50 7.45
CA LYS A 41 4.66 5.86 7.96
C LYS A 41 4.55 6.28 9.41
N GLU A 42 5.53 5.90 10.21
CA GLU A 42 5.53 6.21 11.65
C GLU A 42 5.38 7.71 11.93
N GLY A 43 6.10 8.56 11.17
CA GLY A 43 6.03 10.02 11.34
C GLY A 43 4.62 10.61 11.15
N ASP A 44 3.83 10.02 10.23
CA ASP A 44 2.48 10.52 9.91
C ASP A 44 1.39 9.80 10.71
N HIS A 45 1.69 8.60 11.25
CA HIS A 45 0.75 7.71 11.92
C HIS A 45 1.22 7.29 13.32
N ALA A 46 1.87 8.20 14.06
CA ALA A 46 2.46 7.92 15.38
C ALA A 46 1.46 7.27 16.35
N PHE A 47 0.18 7.67 16.31
CA PHE A 47 -0.87 7.07 17.14
C PHE A 47 -1.04 5.57 16.86
N LEU A 48 -1.14 5.18 15.58
CA LEU A 48 -1.25 3.77 15.17
C LEU A 48 -0.01 2.98 15.62
N PHE A 49 1.19 3.50 15.35
CA PHE A 49 2.44 2.82 15.69
C PHE A 49 2.63 2.64 17.20
N ASN A 50 2.21 3.61 18.01
CA ASN A 50 2.19 3.48 19.48
C ASN A 50 1.27 2.34 19.94
N HIS A 51 0.06 2.22 19.36
CA HIS A 51 -0.86 1.12 19.69
C HIS A 51 -0.34 -0.24 19.20
N VAL A 52 0.38 -0.28 18.08
CA VAL A 52 1.08 -1.50 17.64
C VAL A 52 2.17 -1.89 18.62
N ALA A 53 2.95 -0.95 19.15
CA ALA A 53 3.96 -1.20 20.17
C ALA A 53 3.34 -1.68 21.50
N GLU A 54 2.22 -1.10 21.94
CA GLU A 54 1.45 -1.60 23.09
C GLU A 54 0.92 -3.01 22.86
N ALA A 55 0.42 -3.30 21.66
CA ALA A 55 -0.03 -4.63 21.28
C ALA A 55 1.11 -5.65 21.29
N GLU A 56 2.30 -5.23 20.89
CA GLU A 56 3.52 -6.07 20.96
C GLU A 56 3.91 -6.38 22.40
N GLN A 57 3.94 -5.39 23.27
CA GLN A 57 4.20 -5.59 24.71
C GLN A 57 3.17 -6.52 25.37
N ALA A 58 1.92 -6.47 24.88
CA ALA A 58 0.83 -7.35 25.33
C ALA A 58 0.85 -8.75 24.67
N GLY A 59 1.84 -9.07 23.83
CA GLY A 59 1.96 -10.37 23.16
C GLY A 59 0.92 -10.63 22.07
N ARG A 60 0.25 -9.58 21.54
CA ARG A 60 -0.81 -9.71 20.53
C ARG A 60 -0.30 -9.63 19.09
N VAL A 61 0.96 -9.25 18.90
CA VAL A 61 1.60 -9.15 17.58
C VAL A 61 2.08 -10.53 17.12
N THR A 62 1.94 -10.81 15.85
CA THR A 62 2.47 -12.03 15.23
C THR A 62 3.68 -11.71 14.38
N TYR A 63 4.75 -12.49 14.56
CA TYR A 63 5.93 -12.48 13.67
C TYR A 63 5.90 -13.68 12.73
N TYR A 64 6.39 -13.46 11.53
CA TYR A 64 6.50 -14.51 10.50
C TYR A 64 7.66 -14.20 9.56
N ASP A 65 8.54 -15.18 9.39
CA ASP A 65 9.69 -15.09 8.49
C ASP A 65 9.44 -15.97 7.25
N ARG A 66 9.85 -15.47 6.09
CA ARG A 66 9.74 -16.18 4.82
C ARG A 66 10.94 -15.90 3.92
N GLU A 67 11.50 -16.96 3.35
CA GLU A 67 12.50 -16.87 2.29
C GLU A 67 11.84 -17.06 0.91
N GLU A 68 12.24 -16.25 -0.05
CA GLU A 68 11.83 -16.38 -1.44
C GLU A 68 12.94 -17.06 -2.23
N ALA A 69 12.73 -18.34 -2.60
CA ALA A 69 13.77 -19.16 -3.24
C ALA A 69 14.24 -18.62 -4.60
N ALA A 70 13.38 -17.86 -5.32
CA ALA A 70 13.72 -17.33 -6.65
C ALA A 70 14.71 -16.15 -6.59
N THR A 71 14.63 -15.32 -5.56
CA THR A 71 15.42 -14.08 -5.43
C THR A 71 16.44 -14.14 -4.30
N GLY A 72 16.33 -15.12 -3.38
CA GLY A 72 17.08 -15.17 -2.13
C GLY A 72 16.68 -14.08 -1.14
N ALA A 73 15.54 -13.41 -1.37
CA ALA A 73 15.04 -12.40 -0.48
C ALA A 73 14.50 -13.02 0.81
N HIS A 74 14.90 -12.46 1.95
CA HIS A 74 14.34 -12.80 3.24
C HIS A 74 13.36 -11.72 3.67
N HIS A 75 12.10 -12.13 3.96
CA HIS A 75 11.04 -11.24 4.42
C HIS A 75 10.71 -11.57 5.88
N ARG A 76 10.86 -10.59 6.75
CA ARG A 76 10.39 -10.65 8.12
C ARG A 76 9.16 -9.78 8.27
N PHE A 77 8.06 -10.39 8.68
CA PHE A 77 6.78 -9.71 8.90
C PHE A 77 6.51 -9.53 10.39
N ARG A 78 5.90 -8.38 10.72
CA ARG A 78 5.21 -8.11 11.97
C ARG A 78 3.80 -7.66 11.64
N PHE A 79 2.79 -8.29 12.21
CA PHE A 79 1.41 -7.90 11.93
C PHE A 79 0.50 -8.09 13.14
N VAL A 80 -0.54 -7.29 13.18
CA VAL A 80 -1.57 -7.30 14.22
C VAL A 80 -2.89 -6.79 13.63
N SER A 81 -4.00 -7.38 14.07
CA SER A 81 -5.34 -6.99 13.65
C SER A 81 -6.00 -6.07 14.66
N ASP A 82 -7.04 -5.36 14.20
CA ASP A 82 -7.90 -4.56 15.05
C ASP A 82 -7.18 -3.42 15.78
N MET A 83 -6.41 -2.63 15.02
CA MET A 83 -5.72 -1.44 15.53
C MET A 83 -6.51 -0.17 15.23
N PRO A 84 -6.58 0.82 16.15
CA PRO A 84 -7.18 2.10 15.85
C PRO A 84 -6.26 2.91 14.91
N LEU A 85 -6.85 3.52 13.87
CA LEU A 85 -6.06 4.25 12.87
C LEU A 85 -5.47 5.54 13.45
N ASN A 86 -6.28 6.35 14.12
CA ASN A 86 -5.86 7.62 14.72
C ASN A 86 -6.75 7.98 15.92
N ALA A 87 -6.34 9.00 16.68
CA ALA A 87 -7.05 9.43 17.89
C ALA A 87 -8.44 10.01 17.62
N SER A 88 -8.63 10.69 16.47
CA SER A 88 -9.91 11.32 16.12
C SER A 88 -10.96 10.32 15.62
N HIS A 89 -10.51 9.14 15.15
CA HIS A 89 -11.35 8.07 14.63
C HIS A 89 -10.87 6.74 15.23
N ALA A 90 -10.90 6.63 16.55
CA ALA A 90 -10.41 5.45 17.28
C ALA A 90 -11.29 4.21 17.08
N ASP A 91 -12.53 4.39 16.64
CA ASP A 91 -13.50 3.38 16.22
C ASP A 91 -13.19 2.82 14.82
N LEU A 92 -12.47 3.55 13.98
CA LEU A 92 -12.00 3.03 12.69
C LEU A 92 -10.85 2.04 12.90
N ARG A 93 -11.17 0.76 12.74
CA ARG A 93 -10.26 -0.35 13.00
C ARG A 93 -9.64 -0.86 11.72
N VAL A 94 -8.33 -1.07 11.75
CA VAL A 94 -7.52 -1.56 10.62
C VAL A 94 -6.62 -2.71 11.05
N ASN A 95 -6.20 -3.54 10.09
CA ASN A 95 -5.15 -4.51 10.29
C ASN A 95 -3.82 -3.89 9.85
N PHE A 96 -2.80 -4.01 10.69
CA PHE A 96 -1.47 -3.47 10.45
C PHE A 96 -0.52 -4.56 9.98
N ILE A 97 0.30 -4.25 8.97
CA ILE A 97 1.35 -5.10 8.43
C ILE A 97 2.63 -4.28 8.33
N GLU A 98 3.72 -4.88 8.76
CA GLU A 98 5.07 -4.35 8.60
C GLU A 98 5.98 -5.45 8.05
N CYS A 99 6.89 -5.08 7.14
CA CYS A 99 7.78 -6.01 6.47
C CYS A 99 9.19 -5.42 6.36
N TRP A 100 10.16 -6.17 6.81
CA TRP A 100 11.59 -5.96 6.52
C TRP A 100 12.01 -6.97 5.46
N GLU A 101 12.37 -6.46 4.28
CA GLU A 101 12.89 -7.25 3.17
C GLU A 101 14.40 -7.11 3.12
N THR A 102 15.12 -8.21 3.18
CA THR A 102 16.57 -8.25 3.09
C THR A 102 16.98 -8.93 1.80
N ILE A 103 17.70 -8.19 0.93
CA ILE A 103 18.24 -8.71 -0.34
C ILE A 103 19.72 -8.31 -0.40
N ASN A 104 20.62 -9.28 -0.56
CA ASN A 104 22.06 -9.06 -0.64
C ASN A 104 22.60 -8.18 0.51
N GLY A 105 22.08 -8.34 1.72
CA GLY A 105 22.47 -7.58 2.91
C GLY A 105 21.82 -6.18 3.03
N ASN A 106 21.11 -5.72 2.01
CA ASN A 106 20.34 -4.48 2.08
C ASN A 106 18.97 -4.74 2.69
N VAL A 107 18.59 -3.95 3.68
CA VAL A 107 17.28 -4.04 4.34
C VAL A 107 16.40 -2.89 3.88
N GLN A 108 15.22 -3.22 3.37
CA GLN A 108 14.14 -2.27 3.09
C GLN A 108 13.00 -2.49 4.07
N HIS A 109 12.37 -1.42 4.51
CA HIS A 109 11.29 -1.43 5.48
C HIS A 109 10.02 -0.83 4.89
N PHE A 110 8.90 -1.53 5.07
CA PHE A 110 7.59 -1.14 4.56
C PHE A 110 6.54 -1.38 5.62
N SER A 111 5.50 -0.54 5.62
CA SER A 111 4.34 -0.72 6.49
C SER A 111 3.05 -0.31 5.82
N TRP A 112 1.95 -1.02 6.13
CA TRP A 112 0.64 -0.84 5.53
C TRP A 112 -0.48 -1.09 6.53
N VAL A 113 -1.64 -0.52 6.20
CA VAL A 113 -2.93 -0.87 6.81
C VAL A 113 -3.88 -1.43 5.76
N THR A 114 -4.78 -2.32 6.19
CA THR A 114 -5.74 -2.99 5.34
C THR A 114 -6.98 -3.42 6.13
N ASP A 115 -8.12 -3.55 5.48
CA ASP A 115 -9.31 -4.21 6.01
C ASP A 115 -9.28 -5.74 5.80
N LEU A 116 -8.42 -6.22 4.89
CA LEU A 116 -8.29 -7.63 4.58
C LEU A 116 -7.72 -8.44 5.75
N ARG A 117 -8.16 -9.69 5.88
CA ARG A 117 -7.68 -10.58 6.94
C ARG A 117 -6.19 -10.88 6.79
N VAL A 118 -5.42 -10.55 7.83
CA VAL A 118 -3.98 -10.79 7.92
C VAL A 118 -3.68 -12.02 8.78
N ASN A 119 -2.91 -12.94 8.23
CA ASN A 119 -2.36 -14.11 8.91
C ASN A 119 -1.13 -14.63 8.16
N LYS A 120 -0.44 -15.65 8.70
CA LYS A 120 0.78 -16.23 8.06
C LYS A 120 0.55 -16.73 6.64
N GLY A 121 -0.67 -17.13 6.27
CA GLY A 121 -1.02 -17.60 4.92
C GLY A 121 -1.33 -16.48 3.93
N THR A 122 -1.71 -15.28 4.40
CA THR A 122 -2.13 -14.17 3.55
C THR A 122 -1.11 -13.02 3.48
N VAL A 123 -0.32 -12.79 4.55
CA VAL A 123 0.54 -11.60 4.70
C VAL A 123 1.51 -11.39 3.54
N TYR A 124 2.10 -12.46 3.00
CA TYR A 124 3.02 -12.36 1.87
C TYR A 124 2.32 -11.88 0.59
N ARG A 125 1.12 -12.41 0.29
CA ARG A 125 0.33 -11.97 -0.87
C ARG A 125 -0.17 -10.54 -0.73
N LEU A 126 -0.53 -10.12 0.48
CA LEU A 126 -0.92 -8.73 0.77
C LEU A 126 0.27 -7.78 0.52
N MET A 127 1.46 -8.12 0.97
CA MET A 127 2.68 -7.36 0.69
C MET A 127 2.97 -7.28 -0.82
N GLN A 128 2.84 -8.39 -1.56
CA GLN A 128 3.00 -8.38 -3.02
C GLN A 128 1.99 -7.45 -3.70
N GLY A 129 0.72 -7.47 -3.27
CA GLY A 129 -0.32 -6.55 -3.75
C GLY A 129 0.01 -5.10 -3.45
N ALA A 130 0.39 -4.79 -2.21
CA ALA A 130 0.82 -3.46 -1.80
C ALA A 130 1.98 -2.91 -2.65
N ARG A 131 2.94 -3.78 -2.99
CA ARG A 131 4.11 -3.40 -3.79
C ARG A 131 3.85 -3.37 -5.30
N ALA A 132 2.72 -3.88 -5.78
CA ALA A 132 2.38 -3.85 -7.22
C ALA A 132 2.33 -2.40 -7.75
N ARG A 133 1.83 -1.43 -6.97
CA ARG A 133 1.84 -0.01 -7.30
C ARG A 133 3.28 0.51 -7.55
N TRP A 134 4.20 0.18 -6.66
CA TRP A 134 5.60 0.60 -6.78
C TRP A 134 6.28 0.02 -8.03
N ARG A 135 5.92 -1.21 -8.45
CA ARG A 135 6.41 -1.79 -9.71
C ARG A 135 5.93 -0.99 -10.91
N ILE A 136 4.68 -0.58 -10.95
CA ILE A 136 4.15 0.26 -12.03
C ILE A 136 4.93 1.58 -12.10
N GLU A 137 5.18 2.24 -10.98
CA GLU A 137 5.95 3.48 -10.95
C GLU A 137 7.40 3.28 -11.39
N ASN A 138 8.09 2.28 -10.87
CA ASN A 138 9.52 2.11 -11.15
C ASN A 138 9.80 1.39 -12.47
N GLU A 139 8.99 0.42 -12.88
CA GLU A 139 9.24 -0.31 -14.12
C GLU A 139 8.64 0.44 -15.31
N THR A 140 7.40 0.89 -15.22
CA THR A 140 6.72 1.54 -16.34
C THR A 140 7.18 2.99 -16.51
N PHE A 141 7.19 3.79 -15.44
CA PHE A 141 7.60 5.18 -15.54
C PHE A 141 9.11 5.33 -15.79
N ASN A 142 9.97 4.47 -15.23
CA ASN A 142 11.39 4.47 -15.57
C ASN A 142 11.62 4.10 -17.05
N THR A 143 10.87 3.16 -17.58
CA THR A 143 10.90 2.85 -19.00
C THR A 143 10.48 4.05 -19.84
N LEU A 144 9.35 4.67 -19.49
CA LEU A 144 8.83 5.85 -20.18
C LEU A 144 9.75 7.07 -20.06
N LYS A 145 10.45 7.24 -18.93
CA LYS A 145 11.39 8.35 -18.72
C LYS A 145 12.74 8.13 -19.40
N ASN A 146 13.31 6.93 -19.28
CA ASN A 146 14.73 6.69 -19.55
C ASN A 146 15.01 5.90 -20.83
N GLN A 147 13.99 5.34 -21.50
CA GLN A 147 14.16 4.52 -22.71
C GLN A 147 13.69 5.22 -24.01
N GLY A 148 13.81 6.53 -24.06
CA GLY A 148 13.58 7.32 -25.30
C GLY A 148 12.14 7.81 -25.49
N TYR A 149 11.23 7.55 -24.57
CA TYR A 149 9.87 8.09 -24.61
C TYR A 149 9.76 9.52 -24.07
N HIS A 150 10.83 10.06 -23.47
CA HIS A 150 10.91 11.43 -22.98
C HIS A 150 9.74 11.91 -22.11
N PHE A 151 9.20 11.01 -21.29
CA PHE A 151 8.01 11.26 -20.45
C PHE A 151 8.17 12.45 -19.49
N GLU A 152 9.39 12.81 -19.12
CA GLU A 152 9.68 14.01 -18.33
C GLU A 152 9.80 15.28 -19.15
N HIS A 153 9.72 15.19 -20.50
CA HIS A 153 9.79 16.37 -21.32
C HIS A 153 8.52 17.20 -21.13
N ASN A 154 8.69 18.47 -20.78
CA ASN A 154 7.58 19.42 -20.77
C ASN A 154 7.15 19.74 -22.20
N PHE A 155 6.11 19.06 -22.69
CA PHE A 155 5.54 19.26 -24.03
C PHE A 155 4.78 20.59 -24.19
N GLY A 156 4.93 21.51 -23.21
CA GLY A 156 4.37 22.85 -23.22
C GLY A 156 3.12 23.01 -22.35
N HIS A 157 2.82 24.24 -21.99
CA HIS A 157 1.62 24.63 -21.23
C HIS A 157 0.46 25.06 -22.15
N GLY A 158 0.24 24.34 -23.26
CA GLY A 158 -0.88 24.60 -24.15
C GLY A 158 -2.23 24.32 -23.49
N TYR A 159 -3.18 25.27 -23.66
CA TYR A 159 -4.51 25.16 -23.06
C TYR A 159 -5.44 24.14 -23.75
N GLN A 160 -5.00 23.48 -24.82
CA GLN A 160 -5.81 22.52 -25.59
C GLN A 160 -4.97 21.31 -26.02
N HIS A 161 -5.56 20.10 -25.83
CA HIS A 161 -5.10 18.81 -26.36
C HIS A 161 -3.82 18.19 -25.80
N LEU A 162 -3.27 18.65 -24.65
CA LEU A 162 -2.09 18.05 -24.04
C LEU A 162 -2.29 16.56 -23.67
N SER A 163 -3.50 16.22 -23.21
CA SER A 163 -3.87 14.84 -22.87
C SER A 163 -3.94 13.93 -24.11
N VAL A 164 -4.28 14.47 -25.27
CA VAL A 164 -4.34 13.71 -26.52
C VAL A 164 -2.95 13.45 -27.08
N VAL A 165 -2.05 14.43 -27.03
CA VAL A 165 -0.64 14.26 -27.43
C VAL A 165 0.04 13.24 -26.54
N PHE A 166 -0.26 13.22 -25.25
CA PHE A 166 0.28 12.29 -24.29
C PHE A 166 -0.24 10.85 -24.47
N ALA A 167 -1.45 10.68 -24.99
CA ALA A 167 -2.04 9.37 -25.24
C ALA A 167 -1.58 8.74 -26.57
N VAL A 168 -0.93 9.51 -27.44
CA VAL A 168 -0.47 9.06 -28.78
C VAL A 168 1.03 8.74 -28.81
N LEU A 169 1.77 9.14 -27.78
CA LEU A 169 3.19 8.81 -27.60
C LEU A 169 3.35 7.48 -26.85
#